data_27866d61f264c5448e00a2f2cbd7fb3f
#
_entry.id   27866d61f264c5448e00a2f2cbd7fb3f
#
_cell.length_a   1.000
_cell.length_b   1.000
_cell.length_c   1.000
_cell.angle_alpha   90.00
_cell.angle_beta   90.00
_cell.angle_gamma   90.00
#
_symmetry.space_group_name_H-M   'P 1'
#
loop_
_entity.id
_entity.type
_entity.pdbx_description
1 polymer ?
#
loop_
_entity_poly.entity_id
_entity_poly.type
_entity_poly.pdbx_seq_one_letter_code
_entity_poly.pdbx_strand_id
1 'polypeptide(L)'
;MNEVKYILEQIRKTKTIVLIIILLAFILFYYKSLVTEVVITKVKRDEVKADINNNVLIQQMLNELMLKYDADRAYIFQFHNTIKYYDGTHRNHQSMTFEVCANGISSEAQSLQNIPVSLYPMFLQQIMLEKMNYCDVRDIEEHATKIALLNQGIQSIVIAPYFKNNNFVAYIGLDFVKDKKKEIDFEKFKRFTNQIGNLLML
;
A
#
# COMPACT_ATOMS: atom_id res chain seq x y z
N MET A 1 -64.14 -17.04 -43.29
CA MET A 1 -63.39 -18.10 -42.60
C MET A 1 -61.89 -18.00 -42.83
N ASN A 2 -61.41 -17.45 -43.89
CA ASN A 2 -59.95 -17.33 -44.17
C ASN A 2 -59.22 -16.21 -43.43
N GLU A 3 -59.87 -15.08 -43.19
CA GLU A 3 -59.25 -13.92 -42.51
C GLU A 3 -58.95 -14.18 -41.03
N VAL A 4 -59.85 -14.82 -40.32
CA VAL A 4 -59.64 -15.17 -38.89
C VAL A 4 -58.47 -16.13 -38.74
N LYS A 5 -58.36 -17.09 -39.64
CA LYS A 5 -57.26 -18.08 -39.64
C LYS A 5 -55.90 -17.41 -39.90
N TYR A 6 -55.84 -16.43 -40.79
CA TYR A 6 -54.67 -15.62 -41.10
C TYR A 6 -54.23 -14.77 -39.88
N ILE A 7 -55.17 -14.08 -39.25
CA ILE A 7 -54.90 -13.29 -38.03
C ILE A 7 -54.38 -14.14 -36.90
N LEU A 8 -54.98 -15.31 -36.66
CA LEU A 8 -54.48 -16.23 -35.62
C LEU A 8 -53.06 -16.76 -35.90
N GLU A 9 -52.72 -17.01 -37.15
CA GLU A 9 -51.40 -17.43 -37.56
C GLU A 9 -50.35 -16.32 -37.40
N GLN A 10 -50.68 -15.08 -37.68
CA GLN A 10 -49.84 -13.91 -37.43
C GLN A 10 -49.57 -13.72 -35.91
N ILE A 11 -50.60 -13.80 -35.08
CA ILE A 11 -50.49 -13.68 -33.64
C ILE A 11 -49.58 -14.81 -33.07
N ARG A 12 -49.72 -16.02 -33.62
CA ARG A 12 -48.86 -17.15 -33.18
C ARG A 12 -47.40 -16.94 -33.57
N LYS A 13 -47.10 -16.47 -34.79
CA LYS A 13 -45.76 -16.13 -35.25
C LYS A 13 -45.13 -15.03 -34.40
N THR A 14 -45.89 -13.97 -34.11
CA THR A 14 -45.41 -12.85 -33.28
C THR A 14 -45.05 -13.30 -31.88
N LYS A 15 -45.89 -14.13 -31.22
CA LYS A 15 -45.60 -14.69 -29.90
C LYS A 15 -44.34 -15.55 -29.90
N THR A 16 -44.13 -16.34 -30.95
CA THR A 16 -42.92 -17.20 -31.08
C THR A 16 -41.66 -16.36 -31.23
N ILE A 17 -41.70 -15.28 -32.03
CA ILE A 17 -40.60 -14.36 -32.23
C ILE A 17 -40.25 -13.65 -30.92
N VAL A 18 -41.23 -13.17 -30.16
CA VAL A 18 -41.03 -12.52 -28.86
C VAL A 18 -40.36 -13.50 -27.86
N LEU A 19 -40.82 -14.76 -27.82
CA LEU A 19 -40.23 -15.79 -26.98
C LEU A 19 -38.75 -16.05 -27.34
N ILE A 20 -38.41 -16.10 -28.63
CA ILE A 20 -37.02 -16.28 -29.10
C ILE A 20 -36.16 -15.08 -28.68
N ILE A 21 -36.66 -13.85 -28.79
CA ILE A 21 -35.93 -12.65 -28.39
C ILE A 21 -35.66 -12.67 -26.88
N ILE A 22 -36.63 -13.04 -26.05
CA ILE A 22 -36.49 -13.16 -24.59
C ILE A 22 -35.46 -14.22 -24.26
N LEU A 23 -35.49 -15.37 -24.93
CA LEU A 23 -34.53 -16.44 -24.72
C LEU A 23 -33.09 -16.01 -25.06
N LEU A 24 -32.91 -15.32 -26.20
CA LEU A 24 -31.63 -14.78 -26.62
C LEU A 24 -31.11 -13.71 -25.64
N ALA A 25 -31.97 -12.83 -25.17
CA ALA A 25 -31.60 -11.83 -24.16
C ALA A 25 -31.15 -12.49 -22.85
N PHE A 26 -31.84 -13.55 -22.41
CA PHE A 26 -31.47 -14.33 -21.23
C PHE A 26 -30.11 -15.03 -21.40
N ILE A 27 -29.87 -15.64 -22.56
CA ILE A 27 -28.59 -16.30 -22.88
C ILE A 27 -27.46 -15.27 -22.88
N LEU A 28 -27.66 -14.10 -23.51
CA LEU A 28 -26.66 -13.02 -23.53
C LEU A 28 -26.36 -12.48 -22.13
N PHE A 29 -27.39 -12.30 -21.30
CA PHE A 29 -27.25 -11.85 -19.91
C PHE A 29 -26.46 -12.86 -19.07
N TYR A 30 -26.80 -14.15 -19.18
CA TYR A 30 -26.11 -15.22 -18.47
C TYR A 30 -24.64 -15.35 -18.92
N TYR A 31 -24.40 -15.29 -20.24
CA TYR A 31 -23.05 -15.37 -20.78
C TYR A 31 -22.18 -14.17 -20.35
N LYS A 32 -22.76 -12.96 -20.35
CA LYS A 32 -22.09 -11.76 -19.86
C LYS A 32 -21.71 -11.91 -18.37
N SER A 33 -22.63 -12.40 -17.54
CA SER A 33 -22.36 -12.64 -16.11
C SER A 33 -21.20 -13.62 -15.89
N LEU A 34 -21.19 -14.73 -16.63
CA LEU A 34 -20.18 -15.78 -16.53
C LEU A 34 -18.80 -15.28 -17.00
N VAL A 35 -18.75 -14.54 -18.10
CA VAL A 35 -17.50 -13.94 -18.62
C VAL A 35 -16.97 -12.89 -17.65
N THR A 36 -17.84 -12.06 -17.07
CA THR A 36 -17.43 -11.05 -16.09
C THR A 36 -16.83 -11.69 -14.85
N GLU A 37 -17.42 -12.75 -14.32
CA GLU A 37 -16.91 -13.46 -13.15
C GLU A 37 -15.53 -14.10 -13.41
N VAL A 38 -15.35 -14.74 -14.57
CA VAL A 38 -14.07 -15.35 -14.98
C VAL A 38 -12.98 -14.29 -15.14
N VAL A 39 -13.31 -13.16 -15.78
CA VAL A 39 -12.36 -12.05 -15.99
C VAL A 39 -11.96 -11.43 -14.65
N ILE A 40 -12.92 -11.13 -13.76
CA ILE A 40 -12.62 -10.58 -12.44
C ILE A 40 -11.73 -11.51 -11.62
N THR A 41 -12.01 -12.82 -11.64
CA THR A 41 -11.21 -13.81 -10.91
C THR A 41 -9.78 -13.90 -11.44
N LYS A 42 -9.60 -13.83 -12.77
CA LYS A 42 -8.28 -13.85 -13.40
C LYS A 42 -7.49 -12.58 -13.06
N VAL A 43 -8.11 -11.41 -13.18
CA VAL A 43 -7.48 -10.12 -12.85
C VAL A 43 -7.02 -10.12 -11.40
N LYS A 44 -7.87 -10.50 -10.43
CA LYS A 44 -7.48 -10.59 -9.02
C LYS A 44 -6.31 -11.55 -8.76
N ARG A 45 -6.26 -12.67 -9.47
CA ARG A 45 -5.16 -13.64 -9.31
C ARG A 45 -3.84 -13.08 -9.85
N ASP A 46 -3.88 -12.36 -10.95
CA ASP A 46 -2.71 -11.72 -11.54
C ASP A 46 -2.21 -10.56 -10.65
N GLU A 47 -3.12 -9.80 -10.03
CA GLU A 47 -2.78 -8.75 -9.03
C GLU A 47 -2.05 -9.34 -7.82
N VAL A 48 -2.56 -10.41 -7.21
CA VAL A 48 -1.91 -11.08 -6.06
C VAL A 48 -0.51 -11.59 -6.43
N LYS A 49 -0.35 -12.17 -7.62
CA LYS A 49 0.95 -12.63 -8.09
C LYS A 49 1.93 -11.48 -8.27
N ALA A 50 1.47 -10.37 -8.85
CA ALA A 50 2.28 -9.17 -9.03
C ALA A 50 2.69 -8.57 -7.68
N ASP A 51 1.75 -8.52 -6.72
CA ASP A 51 2.00 -8.04 -5.37
C ASP A 51 3.06 -8.88 -4.66
N ILE A 52 2.95 -10.22 -4.69
CA ILE A 52 3.96 -11.12 -4.11
C ILE A 52 5.34 -10.88 -4.73
N ASN A 53 5.43 -10.74 -6.06
CA ASN A 53 6.71 -10.49 -6.72
C ASN A 53 7.31 -9.13 -6.33
N ASN A 54 6.50 -8.09 -6.26
CA ASN A 54 6.93 -6.77 -5.82
C ASN A 54 7.39 -6.80 -4.35
N ASN A 55 6.66 -7.50 -3.48
CA ASN A 55 7.02 -7.62 -2.07
C ASN A 55 8.37 -8.32 -1.88
N VAL A 56 8.66 -9.37 -2.65
CA VAL A 56 9.99 -10.03 -2.65
C VAL A 56 11.09 -9.05 -3.09
N LEU A 57 10.84 -8.29 -4.15
CA LEU A 57 11.81 -7.31 -4.65
C LEU A 57 12.03 -6.16 -3.64
N ILE A 58 10.98 -5.67 -3.00
CA ILE A 58 11.07 -4.66 -1.94
C ILE A 58 11.95 -5.16 -0.79
N GLN A 59 11.74 -6.41 -0.32
CA GLN A 59 12.56 -7.00 0.74
C GLN A 59 14.04 -7.10 0.35
N GLN A 60 14.33 -7.48 -0.90
CA GLN A 60 15.70 -7.54 -1.40
C GLN A 60 16.34 -6.15 -1.45
N MET A 61 15.63 -5.15 -1.95
CA MET A 61 16.12 -3.77 -2.02
C MET A 61 16.30 -3.14 -0.63
N LEU A 62 15.41 -3.43 0.34
CA LEU A 62 15.60 -2.98 1.73
C LEU A 62 16.85 -3.61 2.36
N ASN A 63 17.09 -4.89 2.12
CA ASN A 63 18.30 -5.56 2.60
C ASN A 63 19.56 -4.95 1.96
N GLU A 64 19.54 -4.68 0.66
CA GLU A 64 20.63 -3.99 -0.02
C GLU A 64 20.86 -2.59 0.56
N LEU A 65 19.80 -1.83 0.82
CA LEU A 65 19.84 -0.52 1.42
C LEU A 65 20.48 -0.56 2.82
N MET A 66 20.01 -1.50 3.67
CA MET A 66 20.55 -1.72 5.01
C MET A 66 22.05 -2.03 4.99
N LEU A 67 22.47 -2.97 4.15
CA LEU A 67 23.88 -3.37 4.02
C LEU A 67 24.76 -2.24 3.47
N LYS A 68 24.27 -1.52 2.47
CA LYS A 68 25.00 -0.40 1.86
C LYS A 68 25.33 0.71 2.84
N TYR A 69 24.40 1.03 3.72
CA TYR A 69 24.59 2.09 4.73
C TYR A 69 25.04 1.53 6.08
N ASP A 70 25.26 0.21 6.18
CA ASP A 70 25.64 -0.48 7.43
C ASP A 70 24.65 -0.11 8.57
N ALA A 71 23.36 -0.06 8.22
CA ALA A 71 22.31 0.19 9.16
C ALA A 71 21.92 -1.07 9.92
N ASP A 72 21.30 -0.91 11.07
CA ASP A 72 20.85 -2.03 11.91
C ASP A 72 19.42 -2.47 11.55
N ARG A 73 18.62 -1.58 10.96
CA ARG A 73 17.28 -1.85 10.44
C ARG A 73 16.97 -0.98 9.21
N ALA A 74 16.25 -1.55 8.24
CA ALA A 74 15.62 -0.81 7.14
C ALA A 74 14.13 -1.13 7.11
N TYR A 75 13.28 -0.12 6.91
CA TYR A 75 11.84 -0.29 7.02
C TYR A 75 11.04 0.64 6.12
N ILE A 76 9.75 0.28 5.94
CA ILE A 76 8.77 1.11 5.24
C ILE A 76 7.54 1.26 6.11
N PHE A 77 7.10 2.51 6.31
CA PHE A 77 5.77 2.83 6.81
C PHE A 77 4.88 3.30 5.68
N GLN A 78 3.65 2.78 5.64
CA GLN A 78 2.61 3.20 4.71
C GLN A 78 1.42 3.80 5.47
N PHE A 79 0.81 4.84 4.90
CA PHE A 79 -0.41 5.43 5.44
C PHE A 79 -1.63 4.70 4.91
N HIS A 80 -2.64 4.53 5.76
CA HIS A 80 -3.91 3.89 5.40
C HIS A 80 -5.07 4.41 6.25
N ASN A 81 -6.30 4.20 5.76
CA ASN A 81 -7.54 4.66 6.38
C ASN A 81 -8.37 3.45 6.80
N THR A 82 -8.11 2.88 7.97
CA THR A 82 -8.80 1.66 8.45
C THR A 82 -9.91 1.95 9.46
N ILE A 83 -9.83 3.07 10.18
CA ILE A 83 -10.76 3.40 11.27
C ILE A 83 -11.54 4.65 10.91
N LYS A 84 -12.86 4.62 11.16
CA LYS A 84 -13.75 5.77 11.01
C LYS A 84 -14.04 6.41 12.36
N TYR A 85 -14.16 7.73 12.38
CA TYR A 85 -14.74 8.46 13.50
C TYR A 85 -16.26 8.25 13.56
N TYR A 86 -16.87 8.67 14.67
CA TYR A 86 -18.32 8.58 14.85
C TYR A 86 -19.13 9.30 13.75
N ASP A 87 -18.57 10.39 13.21
CA ASP A 87 -19.14 11.18 12.11
C ASP A 87 -18.96 10.55 10.73
N GLY A 88 -18.33 9.36 10.66
CA GLY A 88 -18.06 8.64 9.42
C GLY A 88 -16.81 9.09 8.67
N THR A 89 -16.10 10.13 9.13
CA THR A 89 -14.81 10.54 8.57
C THR A 89 -13.73 9.50 8.86
N HIS A 90 -12.70 9.42 7.99
CA HIS A 90 -11.61 8.47 8.17
C HIS A 90 -10.52 9.02 9.08
N ARG A 91 -10.04 8.17 9.99
CA ARG A 91 -8.85 8.44 10.78
C ARG A 91 -7.62 7.89 10.08
N ASN A 92 -6.65 8.73 9.81
CA ASN A 92 -5.39 8.33 9.21
C ASN A 92 -4.51 7.55 10.21
N HIS A 93 -4.02 6.41 9.77
CA HIS A 93 -3.07 5.56 10.48
C HIS A 93 -1.85 5.30 9.60
N GLN A 94 -0.79 4.84 10.24
CA GLN A 94 0.40 4.32 9.61
C GLN A 94 0.72 2.94 10.17
N SER A 95 1.32 2.09 9.33
CA SER A 95 1.80 0.77 9.73
C SER A 95 3.16 0.50 9.12
N MET A 96 4.06 -0.14 9.86
CA MET A 96 5.29 -0.69 9.32
C MET A 96 4.94 -1.92 8.50
N THR A 97 5.00 -1.79 7.16
CA THR A 97 4.58 -2.85 6.23
C THR A 97 5.74 -3.73 5.79
N PHE A 98 6.95 -3.19 5.82
CA PHE A 98 8.18 -3.93 5.51
C PHE A 98 9.25 -3.61 6.52
N GLU A 99 10.04 -4.61 6.87
CA GLU A 99 11.18 -4.49 7.78
C GLU A 99 12.25 -5.52 7.43
N VAL A 100 13.50 -5.10 7.49
CA VAL A 100 14.69 -5.95 7.45
C VAL A 100 15.58 -5.55 8.61
N CYS A 101 16.02 -6.53 9.40
CA CYS A 101 16.86 -6.32 10.57
C CYS A 101 18.21 -7.00 10.41
N ALA A 102 19.27 -6.38 10.91
CA ALA A 102 20.58 -7.00 11.06
C ALA A 102 20.54 -8.09 12.15
N ASN A 103 21.52 -8.99 12.12
CA ASN A 103 21.61 -10.05 13.13
C ASN A 103 21.67 -9.48 14.55
N GLY A 104 20.79 -9.97 15.43
CA GLY A 104 20.70 -9.55 16.82
C GLY A 104 19.79 -8.35 17.08
N ILE A 105 19.16 -7.79 16.04
CA ILE A 105 18.15 -6.74 16.16
C ILE A 105 16.75 -7.36 16.12
N SER A 106 15.90 -7.00 17.09
CA SER A 106 14.52 -7.45 17.14
C SER A 106 13.67 -6.80 16.06
N SER A 107 12.73 -7.57 15.51
CA SER A 107 11.71 -7.04 14.58
C SER A 107 10.63 -6.28 15.37
N GLU A 108 10.24 -5.12 14.85
CA GLU A 108 9.18 -4.26 15.40
C GLU A 108 7.94 -4.20 14.49
N ALA A 109 7.98 -4.82 13.32
CA ALA A 109 6.90 -4.74 12.36
C ALA A 109 5.53 -5.17 12.92
N GLN A 110 5.48 -6.14 13.84
CA GLN A 110 4.21 -6.60 14.44
C GLN A 110 3.66 -5.61 15.47
N SER A 111 4.53 -4.91 16.21
CA SER A 111 4.14 -3.94 17.24
C SER A 111 3.76 -2.58 16.65
N LEU A 112 4.32 -2.23 15.48
CA LEU A 112 4.15 -0.94 14.83
C LEU A 112 3.07 -0.96 13.74
N GLN A 113 1.86 -1.45 14.11
CA GLN A 113 0.69 -1.54 13.25
C GLN A 113 -0.42 -0.59 13.71
N ASN A 114 -1.17 -0.03 12.76
CA ASN A 114 -2.36 0.80 13.02
C ASN A 114 -2.10 2.00 13.94
N ILE A 115 -0.93 2.62 13.85
CA ILE A 115 -0.54 3.75 14.68
C ILE A 115 -1.26 5.01 14.17
N PRO A 116 -2.04 5.72 15.02
CA PRO A 116 -2.66 6.97 14.61
C PRO A 116 -1.63 8.04 14.23
N VAL A 117 -1.81 8.67 13.06
CA VAL A 117 -0.96 9.78 12.59
C VAL A 117 -0.92 10.93 13.61
N SER A 118 -2.01 11.13 14.35
CA SER A 118 -2.12 12.15 15.38
C SER A 118 -1.21 11.99 16.60
N LEU A 119 -0.54 10.84 16.76
CA LEU A 119 0.40 10.62 17.86
C LEU A 119 1.79 11.21 17.60
N TYR A 120 2.15 11.40 16.32
CA TYR A 120 3.49 11.86 15.91
C TYR A 120 3.44 12.97 14.85
N PRO A 121 2.65 14.03 15.05
CA PRO A 121 2.41 15.03 14.01
C PRO A 121 3.66 15.84 13.64
N MET A 122 4.49 16.19 14.63
CA MET A 122 5.71 16.98 14.39
C MET A 122 6.77 16.14 13.67
N PHE A 123 6.94 14.89 14.07
CA PHE A 123 7.86 13.96 13.43
C PHE A 123 7.49 13.71 11.97
N LEU A 124 6.23 13.42 11.71
CA LEU A 124 5.74 13.19 10.33
C LEU A 124 5.84 14.47 9.49
N GLN A 125 5.65 15.64 10.07
CA GLN A 125 5.87 16.91 9.38
C GLN A 125 7.37 17.10 9.01
N GLN A 126 8.29 16.77 9.91
CA GLN A 126 9.73 16.84 9.63
C GLN A 126 10.14 15.86 8.50
N ILE A 127 9.57 14.65 8.49
CA ILE A 127 9.78 13.69 7.39
C ILE A 127 9.27 14.29 6.07
N MET A 128 8.02 14.78 6.05
CA MET A 128 7.40 15.36 4.86
C MET A 128 8.20 16.53 4.29
N LEU A 129 8.87 17.32 5.15
CA LEU A 129 9.73 18.45 4.78
C LEU A 129 11.18 18.02 4.47
N GLU A 130 11.47 16.72 4.39
CA GLU A 130 12.82 16.17 4.12
C GLU A 130 13.89 16.60 5.12
N LYS A 131 13.53 16.82 6.38
CA LYS A 131 14.46 17.25 7.44
C LYS A 131 15.09 16.09 8.23
N MET A 132 14.76 14.84 7.90
CA MET A 132 15.27 13.63 8.56
C MET A 132 16.41 12.96 7.76
N ASN A 133 17.30 13.76 7.19
CA ASN A 133 18.43 13.30 6.36
C ASN A 133 19.56 12.59 7.15
N TYR A 134 19.73 12.87 8.41
CA TYR A 134 20.41 12.15 9.47
C TYR A 134 20.08 12.86 10.78
N CYS A 135 19.43 12.16 11.68
CA CYS A 135 18.98 12.75 12.94
C CYS A 135 19.40 11.86 14.09
N ASP A 136 20.12 12.45 15.06
CA ASP A 136 20.30 11.83 16.38
C ASP A 136 18.94 11.82 17.08
N VAL A 137 18.56 10.67 17.64
CA VAL A 137 17.26 10.54 18.30
C VAL A 137 17.13 11.50 19.49
N ARG A 138 18.26 11.90 20.10
CA ARG A 138 18.27 12.89 21.19
C ARG A 138 17.86 14.30 20.75
N ASP A 139 18.03 14.61 19.48
CA ASP A 139 17.70 15.92 18.90
C ASP A 139 16.24 16.02 18.42
N ILE A 140 15.49 14.92 18.46
CA ILE A 140 14.08 14.90 18.10
C ILE A 140 13.29 15.69 19.16
N GLU A 141 12.57 16.73 18.71
CA GLU A 141 11.78 17.60 19.58
C GLU A 141 10.55 16.90 20.16
N GLU A 142 9.88 16.06 19.35
CA GLU A 142 8.66 15.37 19.76
C GLU A 142 8.98 14.26 20.77
N HIS A 143 8.58 14.51 22.01
CA HIS A 143 8.92 13.63 23.16
C HIS A 143 8.44 12.19 22.97
N ALA A 144 7.22 12.00 22.46
CA ALA A 144 6.65 10.67 22.25
C ALA A 144 7.48 9.85 21.26
N THR A 145 7.87 10.45 20.14
CA THR A 145 8.75 9.82 19.13
C THR A 145 10.11 9.51 19.72
N LYS A 146 10.74 10.47 20.40
CA LYS A 146 12.05 10.28 21.04
C LYS A 146 12.06 9.06 21.97
N ILE A 147 11.09 8.98 22.89
CA ILE A 147 10.99 7.88 23.85
C ILE A 147 10.74 6.54 23.13
N ALA A 148 9.87 6.52 22.11
CA ALA A 148 9.59 5.32 21.35
C ALA A 148 10.84 4.76 20.66
N LEU A 149 11.66 5.62 20.06
CA LEU A 149 12.90 5.23 19.39
C LEU A 149 13.98 4.81 20.40
N LEU A 150 14.16 5.56 21.50
CA LEU A 150 15.12 5.22 22.55
C LEU A 150 14.81 3.87 23.24
N ASN A 151 13.54 3.55 23.44
CA ASN A 151 13.11 2.27 24.00
C ASN A 151 13.45 1.08 23.08
N GLN A 152 13.60 1.31 21.78
CA GLN A 152 14.09 0.33 20.82
C GLN A 152 15.62 0.32 20.69
N GLY A 153 16.32 1.12 21.49
CA GLY A 153 17.78 1.25 21.46
C GLY A 153 18.32 2.05 20.28
N ILE A 154 17.46 2.76 19.54
CA ILE A 154 17.86 3.51 18.35
C ILE A 154 18.58 4.80 18.76
N GLN A 155 19.78 5.02 18.18
CA GLN A 155 20.60 6.20 18.44
C GLN A 155 20.41 7.28 17.35
N SER A 156 20.31 6.87 16.11
CA SER A 156 20.11 7.78 14.99
C SER A 156 19.28 7.15 13.89
N ILE A 157 18.67 8.00 13.09
CA ILE A 157 17.77 7.62 12.00
C ILE A 157 18.05 8.43 10.73
N VAL A 158 17.73 7.83 9.58
CA VAL A 158 17.67 8.50 8.28
C VAL A 158 16.35 8.12 7.63
N ILE A 159 15.55 9.10 7.24
CA ILE A 159 14.23 8.83 6.68
C ILE A 159 14.01 9.70 5.45
N ALA A 160 13.50 9.10 4.37
CA ALA A 160 13.04 9.79 3.19
C ALA A 160 11.54 9.59 2.99
N PRO A 161 10.78 10.65 2.70
CA PRO A 161 9.39 10.56 2.33
C PRO A 161 9.24 9.98 0.92
N TYR A 162 8.13 9.26 0.69
CA TYR A 162 7.73 8.86 -0.65
C TYR A 162 6.38 9.49 -1.00
N PHE A 163 6.36 10.18 -2.15
CA PHE A 163 5.16 10.83 -2.69
C PHE A 163 4.69 10.13 -3.96
N LYS A 164 3.37 9.85 -4.01
CA LYS A 164 2.70 9.37 -5.23
C LYS A 164 1.63 10.40 -5.62
N ASN A 165 1.74 10.93 -6.83
CA ASN A 165 0.85 12.00 -7.32
C ASN A 165 0.74 13.19 -6.33
N ASN A 166 1.87 13.64 -5.81
CA ASN A 166 2.02 14.71 -4.80
C ASN A 166 1.39 14.40 -3.42
N ASN A 167 0.91 13.18 -3.20
CA ASN A 167 0.42 12.76 -1.89
C ASN A 167 1.53 12.06 -1.11
N PHE A 168 1.74 12.43 0.15
CA PHE A 168 2.63 11.73 1.06
C PHE A 168 1.98 10.39 1.46
N VAL A 169 2.45 9.27 0.92
CA VAL A 169 1.81 7.96 1.04
C VAL A 169 2.61 6.94 1.83
N ALA A 170 3.93 7.15 1.93
CA ALA A 170 4.83 6.28 2.66
C ALA A 170 6.10 7.02 3.05
N TYR A 171 6.89 6.43 3.93
CA TYR A 171 8.30 6.82 4.14
C TYR A 171 9.15 5.57 4.37
N ILE A 172 10.40 5.69 3.96
CA ILE A 172 11.41 4.63 4.05
C ILE A 172 12.54 5.12 4.96
N GLY A 173 12.90 4.30 5.94
CA GLY A 173 13.88 4.69 6.92
C GLY A 173 14.97 3.65 7.18
N LEU A 174 16.05 4.13 7.76
CA LEU A 174 17.14 3.36 8.34
C LEU A 174 17.30 3.73 9.82
N ASP A 175 17.45 2.72 10.66
CA ASP A 175 17.77 2.90 12.07
C ASP A 175 19.19 2.41 12.37
N PHE A 176 19.87 3.12 13.27
CA PHE A 176 21.19 2.79 13.78
C PHE A 176 21.13 2.67 15.30
N VAL A 177 21.41 1.48 15.81
CA VAL A 177 21.46 1.18 17.25
C VAL A 177 22.83 1.54 17.83
N LYS A 178 23.87 1.53 17.00
CA LYS A 178 25.21 1.96 17.37
C LYS A 178 25.48 3.35 16.85
N ASP A 179 26.16 4.19 17.64
CA ASP A 179 26.57 5.53 17.20
C ASP A 179 27.59 5.40 16.05
N LYS A 180 27.06 5.33 14.85
CA LYS A 180 27.80 5.26 13.60
C LYS A 180 27.64 6.60 12.91
N LYS A 181 28.49 7.58 13.28
CA LYS A 181 28.58 8.85 12.52
C LYS A 181 29.09 8.54 11.12
N LYS A 182 28.17 8.26 10.20
CA LYS A 182 28.46 8.13 8.76
C LYS A 182 27.90 9.31 8.03
N GLU A 183 28.69 9.86 7.14
CA GLU A 183 28.20 10.81 6.15
C GLU A 183 27.32 10.06 5.15
N ILE A 184 26.00 10.29 5.21
CA ILE A 184 25.03 9.68 4.32
C ILE A 184 24.71 10.68 3.21
N ASP A 185 25.02 10.30 1.97
CA ASP A 185 24.57 11.02 0.79
C ASP A 185 23.03 10.87 0.68
N PHE A 186 22.31 11.85 1.24
CA PHE A 186 20.86 11.83 1.32
C PHE A 186 20.19 11.81 -0.06
N GLU A 187 20.78 12.45 -1.06
CA GLU A 187 20.23 12.45 -2.42
C GLU A 187 20.31 11.06 -3.07
N LYS A 188 21.38 10.31 -2.79
CA LYS A 188 21.48 8.92 -3.24
C LYS A 188 20.52 8.02 -2.46
N PHE A 189 20.40 8.23 -1.16
CA PHE A 189 19.44 7.52 -0.31
C PHE A 189 18.02 7.75 -0.84
N LYS A 190 17.61 9.00 -1.04
CA LYS A 190 16.29 9.38 -1.54
C LYS A 190 15.99 8.79 -2.92
N ARG A 191 16.95 8.78 -3.83
CA ARG A 191 16.78 8.16 -5.15
C ARG A 191 16.50 6.65 -5.03
N PHE A 192 17.21 5.97 -4.15
CA PHE A 192 17.03 4.55 -3.93
C PHE A 192 15.68 4.25 -3.26
N THR A 193 15.28 5.03 -2.26
CA THR A 193 13.99 4.87 -1.60
C THR A 193 12.81 5.17 -2.53
N ASN A 194 12.96 6.10 -3.47
CA ASN A 194 11.95 6.34 -4.51
C ASN A 194 11.78 5.13 -5.45
N GLN A 195 12.87 4.40 -5.77
CA GLN A 195 12.77 3.17 -6.56
C GLN A 195 11.97 2.10 -5.80
N ILE A 196 12.21 1.95 -4.49
CA ILE A 196 11.42 1.05 -3.62
C ILE A 196 9.96 1.50 -3.58
N GLY A 197 9.71 2.80 -3.37
CA GLY A 197 8.37 3.36 -3.30
C GLY A 197 7.53 3.11 -4.54
N ASN A 198 8.15 3.12 -5.73
CA ASN A 198 7.46 2.84 -7.00
C ASN A 198 6.96 1.37 -7.11
N LEU A 199 7.49 0.46 -6.32
CA LEU A 199 7.04 -0.94 -6.27
C LEU A 199 5.87 -1.14 -5.30
N LEU A 200 5.63 -0.18 -4.39
CA LEU A 200 4.49 -0.25 -3.47
C LEU A 200 3.18 -0.17 -4.25
N MET A 201 2.33 -1.18 -4.05
CA MET A 201 0.96 -1.17 -4.59
C MET A 201 0.09 -0.28 -3.69
N LEU A 202 -0.09 0.98 -4.10
CA LEU A 202 -0.80 2.05 -3.37
C LEU A 202 -2.02 2.52 -4.15
#